data_f72aa5ccb4467be6442eb190f7281d60
#
_entry.id   f72aa5ccb4467be6442eb190f7281d60
#
_cell.length_a   1.000
_cell.length_b   1.000
_cell.length_c   1.000
_cell.angle_alpha   90.00
_cell.angle_beta   90.00
_cell.angle_gamma   90.00
#
_symmetry.space_group_name_H-M   'P 1'
#
loop_
_entity.id
_entity.type
_entity.pdbx_description
1 polymer ?
#
loop_
_entity_poly.entity_id
_entity_poly.type
_entity_poly.pdbx_seq_one_letter_code
_entity_poly.pdbx_strand_id
1 'polypeptide(L)'
;ALYPMAEEPLFHIHLNVDYPFNLTGILYFPKIKNNVEISRNKIQLYCNQMFVTDSVDNIVPDFLTLLHGVIDSPDIPLNVSRSYLQSDANVKKISTYITKKVADRLDEIFRNERQQLEEKWDNLKLFIEYGMLSDEKFCDRAMKFCLLKNTDGKYFSIEDYKKTIESEQTDKEKKVVFL
;
A
#
# COMPACT_ATOMS: atom_id res chain seq x y z
N ALA A 1 18.80 4.95 14.34
CA ALA A 1 18.13 4.21 13.27
C ALA A 1 16.98 3.39 13.86
N LEU A 2 15.74 3.58 13.32
CA LEU A 2 14.53 2.88 13.81
C LEU A 2 14.58 1.35 13.57
N TYR A 3 15.29 0.93 12.53
CA TYR A 3 15.38 -0.46 12.11
C TYR A 3 16.84 -0.83 11.79
N PRO A 4 17.71 -1.01 12.79
CA PRO A 4 19.15 -1.18 12.57
C PRO A 4 19.53 -2.48 11.87
N MET A 5 18.65 -3.47 11.86
CA MET A 5 18.83 -4.78 11.23
C MET A 5 17.98 -4.96 9.96
N ALA A 6 17.24 -3.94 9.52
CA ALA A 6 16.40 -4.04 8.34
C ALA A 6 17.24 -3.91 7.06
N GLU A 7 16.85 -4.69 6.04
CA GLU A 7 17.37 -4.51 4.69
C GLU A 7 16.88 -3.19 4.10
N GLU A 8 17.59 -2.72 3.07
CA GLU A 8 17.18 -1.53 2.34
C GLU A 8 15.76 -1.70 1.79
N PRO A 9 14.86 -0.73 2.03
CA PRO A 9 13.47 -0.83 1.60
C PRO A 9 13.35 -0.78 0.09
N LEU A 10 12.27 -1.34 -0.45
CA LEU A 10 11.96 -1.28 -1.88
C LEU A 10 11.67 0.15 -2.32
N PHE A 11 10.81 0.83 -1.57
CA PHE A 11 10.35 2.20 -1.78
C PHE A 11 10.01 2.85 -0.45
N HIS A 12 9.91 4.17 -0.48
CA HIS A 12 9.40 4.94 0.64
C HIS A 12 8.32 5.93 0.19
N ILE A 13 7.50 6.35 1.15
CA ILE A 13 6.42 7.30 0.96
C ILE A 13 6.52 8.36 2.05
N HIS A 14 6.66 9.61 1.66
CA HIS A 14 6.53 10.75 2.56
C HIS A 14 5.05 11.09 2.75
N LEU A 15 4.67 11.22 4.01
CA LEU A 15 3.37 11.74 4.42
C LEU A 15 3.58 13.13 4.97
N ASN A 16 2.85 14.10 4.41
CA ASN A 16 2.83 15.46 4.91
C ASN A 16 1.50 16.10 4.51
N VAL A 17 0.70 16.45 5.51
CA VAL A 17 -0.58 17.13 5.34
C VAL A 17 -0.88 17.97 6.57
N ASP A 18 -1.34 19.21 6.35
CA ASP A 18 -1.67 20.17 7.40
C ASP A 18 -3.17 20.42 7.50
N TYR A 19 -3.94 20.08 6.47
CA TYR A 19 -5.38 20.25 6.42
C TYR A 19 -6.04 19.13 5.60
N PRO A 20 -7.16 18.54 6.04
CA PRO A 20 -8.03 18.87 7.19
C PRO A 20 -7.59 18.25 8.53
N PHE A 21 -6.43 17.65 8.60
CA PHE A 21 -5.79 17.12 9.80
C PHE A 21 -4.27 17.24 9.63
N ASN A 22 -3.55 17.20 10.73
CA ASN A 22 -2.09 17.24 10.70
C ASN A 22 -1.55 15.81 10.73
N LEU A 23 -0.74 15.47 9.72
CA LEU A 23 -0.07 14.18 9.65
C LEU A 23 1.29 14.36 8.99
N THR A 24 2.32 13.92 9.66
CA THR A 24 3.66 13.81 9.09
C THR A 24 4.19 12.39 9.26
N GLY A 25 5.07 11.96 8.38
CA GLY A 25 5.64 10.62 8.53
C GLY A 25 6.38 10.14 7.31
N ILE A 26 6.91 8.93 7.44
CA ILE A 26 7.53 8.20 6.36
C ILE A 26 7.20 6.71 6.51
N LEU A 27 6.71 6.12 5.43
CA LEU A 27 6.44 4.70 5.33
C LEU A 27 7.39 4.03 4.35
N TYR A 28 7.78 2.80 4.63
CA TYR A 28 8.69 2.00 3.84
C TYR A 28 8.05 0.68 3.43
N PHE A 29 8.23 0.30 2.18
CA PHE A 29 7.93 -1.05 1.70
C PHE A 29 9.11 -1.96 2.02
N PRO A 30 8.95 -2.92 2.94
CA PRO A 30 10.01 -3.88 3.24
C PRO A 30 10.13 -4.92 2.12
N LYS A 31 11.30 -5.56 2.02
CA LYS A 31 11.44 -6.79 1.23
C LYS A 31 10.79 -7.93 2.00
N ILE A 32 9.80 -8.59 1.40
CA ILE A 32 9.14 -9.76 1.98
C ILE A 32 9.91 -11.01 1.54
N LYS A 33 10.56 -11.69 2.47
CA LYS A 33 11.21 -12.98 2.22
C LYS A 33 10.21 -14.12 2.41
N ASN A 34 10.23 -15.08 1.49
CA ASN A 34 9.25 -16.18 1.38
C ASN A 34 9.10 -17.09 2.62
N ASN A 35 9.90 -16.93 3.67
CA ASN A 35 9.89 -17.78 4.87
C ASN A 35 9.96 -17.00 6.19
N VAL A 36 9.69 -15.72 6.17
CA VAL A 36 9.72 -14.92 7.39
C VAL A 36 8.31 -14.66 7.86
N GLU A 37 8.08 -14.89 9.12
CA GLU A 37 6.92 -14.38 9.85
C GLU A 37 6.61 -12.97 9.33
N ILE A 38 5.42 -12.81 8.79
CA ILE A 38 4.91 -11.51 8.37
C ILE A 38 4.80 -10.70 9.67
N SER A 39 5.88 -10.02 10.00
CA SER A 39 5.99 -9.22 11.21
C SER A 39 5.13 -7.99 10.99
N ARG A 40 3.89 -8.07 11.44
CA ARG A 40 2.95 -6.95 11.50
C ARG A 40 3.41 -5.93 12.53
N ASN A 41 2.88 -4.71 12.42
CA ASN A 41 3.03 -3.66 13.42
C ASN A 41 4.47 -3.14 13.59
N LYS A 42 5.08 -2.72 12.47
CA LYS A 42 6.35 -1.99 12.50
C LYS A 42 6.20 -0.51 12.15
N ILE A 43 4.96 0.00 12.14
CA ILE A 43 4.70 1.42 12.06
C ILE A 43 4.63 1.95 13.50
N GLN A 44 5.47 2.92 13.81
CA GLN A 44 5.45 3.61 15.10
C GLN A 44 4.59 4.85 15.00
N LEU A 45 3.62 4.98 15.90
CA LEU A 45 2.76 6.14 16.03
C LEU A 45 3.31 7.10 17.08
N TYR A 46 3.38 8.36 16.70
CA TYR A 46 3.71 9.48 17.56
C TYR A 46 2.55 10.49 17.60
N CYS A 47 2.49 11.25 18.63
CA CYS A 47 1.64 12.43 18.77
C CYS A 47 2.47 13.58 19.34
N ASN A 48 2.64 14.65 18.56
CA ASN A 48 3.52 15.77 18.92
C ASN A 48 4.92 15.29 19.32
N GLN A 49 5.49 14.39 18.52
CA GLN A 49 6.83 13.80 18.71
C GLN A 49 6.98 12.89 19.96
N MET A 50 5.87 12.61 20.68
CA MET A 50 5.85 11.64 21.76
C MET A 50 5.39 10.29 21.26
N PHE A 51 6.17 9.23 21.55
CA PHE A 51 5.78 7.86 21.21
C PHE A 51 4.47 7.45 21.87
N VAL A 52 3.56 6.91 21.10
CA VAL A 52 2.24 6.44 21.56
C VAL A 52 2.16 4.92 21.55
N THR A 53 2.41 4.32 20.38
CA THR A 53 2.28 2.87 20.20
C THR A 53 2.99 2.41 18.93
N ASP A 54 3.33 1.14 18.85
CA ASP A 54 3.76 0.44 17.64
C ASP A 54 2.63 -0.42 17.05
N SER A 55 1.47 -0.47 17.69
CA SER A 55 0.28 -1.16 17.20
C SER A 55 -0.68 -0.16 16.57
N VAL A 56 -0.61 -0.05 15.24
CA VAL A 56 -1.43 0.87 14.44
C VAL A 56 -2.70 0.20 13.89
N ASP A 57 -3.09 -0.93 14.46
CA ASP A 57 -4.34 -1.61 14.13
C ASP A 57 -5.50 -0.61 14.26
N ASN A 58 -6.34 -0.54 13.23
CA ASN A 58 -7.46 0.39 13.11
C ASN A 58 -7.10 1.87 12.80
N ILE A 59 -5.83 2.25 12.76
CA ILE A 59 -5.38 3.57 12.32
C ILE A 59 -5.03 3.51 10.83
N VAL A 60 -4.44 2.41 10.39
CA VAL A 60 -4.21 2.11 8.98
C VAL A 60 -4.96 0.84 8.59
N PRO A 61 -5.36 0.67 7.32
CA PRO A 61 -5.92 -0.59 6.82
C PRO A 61 -4.98 -1.78 7.05
N ASP A 62 -5.53 -2.96 7.23
CA ASP A 62 -4.77 -4.17 7.57
C ASP A 62 -3.62 -4.48 6.61
N PHE A 63 -3.83 -4.28 5.31
CA PHE A 63 -2.78 -4.50 4.32
C PHE A 63 -1.61 -3.50 4.43
N LEU A 64 -1.86 -2.31 4.99
CA LEU A 64 -0.82 -1.31 5.26
C LEU A 64 -0.03 -1.61 6.54
N THR A 65 -0.50 -2.49 7.41
CA THR A 65 0.25 -2.92 8.60
C THR A 65 1.52 -3.71 8.25
N LEU A 66 1.65 -4.14 7.01
CA LEU A 66 2.87 -4.77 6.48
C LEU A 66 3.99 -3.75 6.21
N LEU A 67 3.68 -2.46 6.14
CA LEU A 67 4.68 -1.39 5.98
C LEU A 67 5.44 -1.16 7.28
N HIS A 68 6.63 -0.62 7.13
CA HIS A 68 7.43 -0.11 8.24
C HIS A 68 7.43 1.42 8.19
N GLY A 69 7.65 2.07 9.33
CA GLY A 69 7.79 3.52 9.30
C GLY A 69 7.40 4.21 10.59
N VAL A 70 7.22 5.50 10.45
CA VAL A 70 6.82 6.41 11.53
C VAL A 70 5.74 7.32 11.03
N ILE A 71 4.72 7.51 11.82
CA ILE A 71 3.69 8.52 11.61
C ILE A 71 3.52 9.36 12.88
N ASP A 72 3.39 10.66 12.71
CA ASP A 72 3.11 11.61 13.80
C ASP A 72 1.86 12.40 13.45
N SER A 73 0.87 12.38 14.33
CA SER A 73 -0.36 13.14 14.17
C SER A 73 -0.92 13.57 15.53
N PRO A 74 -1.06 14.88 15.77
CA PRO A 74 -1.73 15.39 16.97
C PRO A 74 -3.24 15.12 16.98
N ASP A 75 -3.81 14.82 15.81
CA ASP A 75 -5.26 14.59 15.65
C ASP A 75 -5.68 13.15 15.98
N ILE A 76 -4.73 12.28 16.32
CA ILE A 76 -5.02 10.92 16.80
C ILE A 76 -5.09 10.95 18.33
N PRO A 77 -6.23 10.56 18.93
CA PRO A 77 -6.41 10.63 20.38
C PRO A 77 -5.47 9.67 21.13
N LEU A 78 -4.79 10.17 22.17
CA LEU A 78 -3.76 9.45 22.92
C LEU A 78 -4.28 8.37 23.89
N ASN A 79 -5.53 8.52 24.37
CA ASN A 79 -6.02 7.74 25.52
C ASN A 79 -7.28 6.94 25.19
N VAL A 80 -7.26 6.17 24.09
CA VAL A 80 -8.48 5.55 23.61
C VAL A 80 -8.37 4.05 23.40
N SER A 81 -9.45 3.35 23.75
CA SER A 81 -9.60 1.93 23.43
C SER A 81 -9.64 1.71 21.92
N ARG A 82 -9.24 0.52 21.48
CA ARG A 82 -9.29 0.13 20.05
C ARG A 82 -10.66 0.40 19.41
N SER A 83 -11.73 0.16 20.14
CA SER A 83 -13.11 0.38 19.66
C SER A 83 -13.43 1.87 19.39
N TYR A 84 -12.82 2.77 20.14
CA TYR A 84 -13.00 4.20 19.93
C TYR A 84 -12.24 4.66 18.68
N LEU A 85 -11.01 4.23 18.49
CA LEU A 85 -10.21 4.56 17.29
C LEU A 85 -10.91 4.15 15.99
N GLN A 86 -11.58 3.00 15.98
CA GLN A 86 -12.36 2.53 14.83
C GLN A 86 -13.54 3.44 14.47
N SER A 87 -14.14 4.10 15.44
CA SER A 87 -15.29 4.98 15.24
C SER A 87 -14.90 6.44 14.98
N ASP A 88 -13.66 6.85 15.31
CA ASP A 88 -13.20 8.23 15.20
C ASP A 88 -13.12 8.67 13.73
N ALA A 89 -13.73 9.84 13.46
CA ALA A 89 -13.81 10.39 12.11
C ALA A 89 -12.46 10.86 11.57
N ASN A 90 -11.56 11.34 12.42
CA ASN A 90 -10.23 11.79 12.01
C ASN A 90 -9.34 10.60 11.69
N VAL A 91 -9.41 9.54 12.50
CA VAL A 91 -8.69 8.28 12.23
C VAL A 91 -9.10 7.72 10.86
N LYS A 92 -10.40 7.69 10.53
CA LYS A 92 -10.89 7.26 9.21
C LYS A 92 -10.37 8.12 8.06
N LYS A 93 -10.31 9.44 8.25
CA LYS A 93 -9.75 10.36 7.24
C LYS A 93 -8.26 10.12 7.03
N ILE A 94 -7.50 9.97 8.12
CA ILE A 94 -6.07 9.65 8.10
C ILE A 94 -5.83 8.33 7.37
N SER A 95 -6.55 7.27 7.73
CA SER A 95 -6.50 5.97 7.08
C SER A 95 -6.73 6.06 5.57
N THR A 96 -7.80 6.75 5.16
CA THR A 96 -8.12 6.96 3.74
C THR A 96 -7.04 7.75 3.01
N TYR A 97 -6.46 8.76 3.66
CA TYR A 97 -5.38 9.55 3.08
C TYR A 97 -4.11 8.72 2.87
N ILE A 98 -3.71 7.93 3.87
CA ILE A 98 -2.54 7.04 3.77
C ILE A 98 -2.74 6.04 2.63
N THR A 99 -3.90 5.38 2.56
CA THR A 99 -4.27 4.47 1.48
C THR A 99 -4.12 5.11 0.10
N LYS A 100 -4.66 6.33 -0.03
CA LYS A 100 -4.55 7.11 -1.27
C LYS A 100 -3.09 7.40 -1.63
N LYS A 101 -2.29 7.87 -0.68
CA LYS A 101 -0.87 8.20 -0.91
C LYS A 101 -0.05 6.99 -1.30
N VAL A 102 -0.33 5.83 -0.69
CA VAL A 102 0.29 4.55 -1.08
C VAL A 102 -0.03 4.21 -2.54
N ALA A 103 -1.30 4.27 -2.92
CA ALA A 103 -1.72 4.00 -4.29
C ALA A 103 -1.14 5.00 -5.30
N ASP A 104 -1.14 6.30 -4.95
CA ASP A 104 -0.59 7.37 -5.79
C ASP A 104 0.93 7.16 -6.02
N ARG A 105 1.68 6.74 -4.98
CA ARG A 105 3.12 6.46 -5.13
C ARG A 105 3.39 5.24 -6.00
N LEU A 106 2.62 4.17 -5.86
CA LEU A 106 2.75 3.00 -6.72
C LEU A 106 2.41 3.31 -8.19
N ASP A 107 1.37 4.11 -8.44
CA ASP A 107 1.02 4.58 -9.78
C ASP A 107 2.11 5.49 -10.37
N GLU A 108 2.72 6.36 -9.58
CA GLU A 108 3.85 7.19 -10.00
C GLU A 108 5.06 6.33 -10.43
N ILE A 109 5.43 5.32 -9.62
CA ILE A 109 6.51 4.39 -9.95
C ILE A 109 6.17 3.61 -11.22
N PHE A 110 4.93 3.16 -11.37
CA PHE A 110 4.48 2.47 -12.58
C PHE A 110 4.65 3.33 -13.83
N ARG A 111 4.34 4.63 -13.77
CA ARG A 111 4.43 5.53 -14.92
C ARG A 111 5.84 5.97 -15.25
N ASN A 112 6.64 6.24 -14.24
CA ASN A 112 7.94 6.90 -14.41
C ASN A 112 9.11 5.92 -14.33
N GLU A 113 8.95 4.80 -13.62
CA GLU A 113 10.02 3.87 -13.26
C GLU A 113 9.54 2.41 -13.41
N ARG A 114 8.77 2.13 -14.48
CA ARG A 114 8.13 0.82 -14.68
C ARG A 114 9.08 -0.35 -14.53
N GLN A 115 10.29 -0.25 -15.07
CA GLN A 115 11.29 -1.31 -14.95
C GLN A 115 11.62 -1.63 -13.49
N GLN A 116 11.76 -0.62 -12.63
CA GLN A 116 11.97 -0.83 -11.19
C GLN A 116 10.78 -1.51 -10.53
N LEU A 117 9.56 -1.19 -10.95
CA LEU A 117 8.37 -1.85 -10.44
C LEU A 117 8.37 -3.34 -10.82
N GLU A 118 8.70 -3.66 -12.08
CA GLU A 118 8.77 -5.05 -12.57
C GLU A 118 9.85 -5.85 -11.83
N GLU A 119 11.05 -5.30 -11.63
CA GLU A 119 12.14 -5.92 -10.87
C GLU A 119 11.77 -6.21 -9.40
N LYS A 120 10.92 -5.37 -8.82
CA LYS A 120 10.49 -5.46 -7.41
C LYS A 120 9.12 -6.13 -7.25
N TRP A 121 8.47 -6.50 -8.35
CA TRP A 121 7.08 -6.96 -8.37
C TRP A 121 6.82 -8.16 -7.47
N ASP A 122 7.70 -9.15 -7.50
CA ASP A 122 7.53 -10.37 -6.71
C ASP A 122 7.51 -10.09 -5.19
N ASN A 123 8.13 -8.99 -4.73
CA ASN A 123 8.06 -8.51 -3.34
C ASN A 123 6.85 -7.64 -3.05
N LEU A 124 6.30 -6.97 -4.06
CA LEU A 124 5.16 -6.04 -3.92
C LEU A 124 3.82 -6.72 -4.15
N LYS A 125 3.82 -7.78 -4.96
CA LYS A 125 2.62 -8.48 -5.42
C LYS A 125 1.69 -8.82 -4.26
N LEU A 126 2.19 -9.51 -3.25
CA LEU A 126 1.39 -9.94 -2.09
C LEU A 126 0.71 -8.75 -1.39
N PHE A 127 1.46 -7.65 -1.22
CA PHE A 127 0.96 -6.44 -0.61
C PHE A 127 -0.17 -5.80 -1.45
N ILE A 128 0.04 -5.69 -2.77
CA ILE A 128 -0.92 -5.08 -3.68
C ILE A 128 -2.17 -5.94 -3.79
N GLU A 129 -2.03 -7.25 -3.97
CA GLU A 129 -3.17 -8.18 -4.06
C GLU A 129 -3.99 -8.21 -2.77
N TYR A 130 -3.32 -8.22 -1.61
CA TYR A 130 -4.01 -8.14 -0.32
C TYR A 130 -4.77 -6.82 -0.18
N GLY A 131 -4.18 -5.70 -0.60
CA GLY A 131 -4.85 -4.41 -0.61
C GLY A 131 -6.07 -4.40 -1.53
N MET A 132 -5.97 -4.98 -2.73
CA MET A 132 -7.08 -5.09 -3.67
C MET A 132 -8.24 -5.91 -3.12
N LEU A 133 -7.96 -6.97 -2.35
CA LEU A 133 -8.98 -7.80 -1.71
C LEU A 133 -9.62 -7.12 -0.49
N SER A 134 -8.88 -6.23 0.18
CA SER A 134 -9.29 -5.66 1.46
C SER A 134 -9.97 -4.28 1.35
N ASP A 135 -9.68 -3.52 0.30
CA ASP A 135 -10.16 -2.14 0.10
C ASP A 135 -10.55 -1.90 -1.36
N GLU A 136 -11.83 -1.71 -1.61
CA GLU A 136 -12.39 -1.50 -2.95
C GLU A 136 -11.80 -0.26 -3.63
N LYS A 137 -11.62 0.85 -2.90
CA LYS A 137 -11.03 2.08 -3.45
C LYS A 137 -9.56 1.92 -3.81
N PHE A 138 -8.84 1.12 -3.02
CA PHE A 138 -7.48 0.76 -3.37
C PHE A 138 -7.45 -0.15 -4.59
N CYS A 139 -8.37 -1.11 -4.70
CA CYS A 139 -8.51 -1.99 -5.86
C CYS A 139 -8.72 -1.20 -7.15
N ASP A 140 -9.66 -0.25 -7.18
CA ASP A 140 -9.92 0.60 -8.35
C ASP A 140 -8.67 1.35 -8.82
N ARG A 141 -7.82 1.77 -7.88
CA ARG A 141 -6.55 2.43 -8.19
C ARG A 141 -5.49 1.45 -8.64
N ALA A 142 -5.38 0.32 -7.94
CA ALA A 142 -4.37 -0.71 -8.20
C ALA A 142 -4.55 -1.37 -9.56
N MET A 143 -5.77 -1.44 -10.10
CA MET A 143 -6.05 -1.90 -11.46
C MET A 143 -5.24 -1.17 -12.54
N LYS A 144 -4.76 0.04 -12.28
CA LYS A 144 -3.95 0.82 -13.23
C LYS A 144 -2.49 0.39 -13.28
N PHE A 145 -1.94 -0.07 -12.16
CA PHE A 145 -0.53 -0.43 -12.01
C PHE A 145 -0.27 -1.88 -11.62
N CYS A 146 -1.32 -2.67 -11.40
CA CYS A 146 -1.19 -4.11 -11.16
C CYS A 146 -0.59 -4.80 -12.38
N LEU A 147 0.40 -5.66 -12.15
CA LEU A 147 1.10 -6.38 -13.20
C LEU A 147 0.72 -7.86 -13.19
N LEU A 148 0.52 -8.39 -14.38
CA LEU A 148 0.39 -9.80 -14.67
C LEU A 148 1.71 -10.31 -15.24
N LYS A 149 2.14 -11.50 -14.84
CA LYS A 149 3.36 -12.14 -15.34
C LYS A 149 2.99 -13.37 -16.16
N ASN A 150 3.46 -13.45 -17.41
CA ASN A 150 3.24 -14.64 -18.23
C ASN A 150 4.27 -15.74 -17.94
N THR A 151 4.11 -16.89 -18.59
CA THR A 151 5.00 -18.05 -18.47
C THR A 151 6.43 -17.77 -18.93
N ASP A 152 6.63 -16.80 -19.82
CA ASP A 152 7.95 -16.37 -20.30
C ASP A 152 8.62 -15.36 -19.36
N GLY A 153 7.96 -15.01 -18.25
CA GLY A 153 8.48 -14.06 -17.27
C GLY A 153 8.28 -12.58 -17.63
N LYS A 154 7.49 -12.28 -18.67
CA LYS A 154 7.20 -10.89 -19.08
C LYS A 154 6.04 -10.33 -18.27
N TYR A 155 6.12 -9.03 -17.96
CA TYR A 155 5.10 -8.31 -17.22
C TYR A 155 4.19 -7.50 -18.13
N PHE A 156 2.91 -7.51 -17.83
CA PHE A 156 1.86 -6.78 -18.53
C PHE A 156 0.98 -6.05 -17.51
N SER A 157 0.59 -4.83 -17.81
CA SER A 157 -0.54 -4.22 -17.12
C SER A 157 -1.85 -4.89 -17.57
N ILE A 158 -2.91 -4.70 -16.80
CA ILE A 158 -4.23 -5.21 -17.19
C ILE A 158 -4.68 -4.62 -18.55
N GLU A 159 -4.32 -3.36 -18.79
CA GLU A 159 -4.61 -2.72 -20.11
C GLU A 159 -3.77 -3.32 -21.23
N ASP A 160 -2.48 -3.57 -21.03
CA ASP A 160 -1.63 -4.22 -22.02
C ASP A 160 -2.17 -5.61 -22.35
N TYR A 161 -2.56 -6.37 -21.33
CA TYR A 161 -3.14 -7.69 -21.51
C TYR A 161 -4.46 -7.65 -22.30
N LYS A 162 -5.36 -6.72 -21.96
CA LYS A 162 -6.61 -6.53 -22.72
C LYS A 162 -6.35 -6.25 -24.20
N LYS A 163 -5.36 -5.43 -24.52
CA LYS A 163 -4.97 -5.15 -25.91
C LYS A 163 -4.42 -6.39 -26.61
N THR A 164 -3.60 -7.17 -25.91
CA THR A 164 -3.00 -8.39 -26.48
C THR A 164 -4.06 -9.41 -26.89
N ILE A 165 -5.11 -9.58 -26.06
CA ILE A 165 -6.18 -10.56 -26.34
C ILE A 165 -7.30 -10.00 -27.24
N GLU A 166 -7.26 -8.73 -27.61
CA GLU A 166 -8.36 -8.06 -28.32
C GLU A 166 -8.66 -8.69 -29.69
N SER A 167 -7.62 -9.12 -30.42
CA SER A 167 -7.74 -9.78 -31.71
C SER A 167 -8.38 -11.16 -31.64
N GLU A 168 -8.36 -11.80 -30.49
CA GLU A 168 -8.87 -13.16 -30.27
C GLU A 168 -10.27 -13.18 -29.64
N GLN A 169 -10.83 -12.01 -29.35
CA GLN A 169 -12.17 -11.91 -28.80
C GLN A 169 -13.23 -12.03 -29.87
N THR A 170 -14.18 -12.95 -29.68
CA THR A 170 -15.31 -13.16 -30.55
C THR A 170 -16.54 -12.31 -30.18
N ASP A 171 -16.65 -11.91 -28.94
CA ASP A 171 -17.74 -11.08 -28.40
C ASP A 171 -17.24 -9.66 -28.12
N LYS A 172 -17.93 -8.66 -28.68
CA LYS A 172 -17.58 -7.24 -28.47
C LYS A 172 -18.02 -6.71 -27.12
N GLU A 173 -19.00 -7.33 -26.49
CA GLU A 173 -19.55 -6.88 -25.19
C GLU A 173 -18.92 -7.56 -23.99
N LYS A 174 -18.41 -8.76 -24.17
CA LYS A 174 -17.79 -9.54 -23.10
C LYS A 174 -16.38 -9.97 -23.48
N LYS A 175 -15.37 -9.45 -22.78
CA LYS A 175 -13.99 -9.92 -22.93
C LYS A 175 -13.79 -11.17 -22.07
N VAL A 176 -13.47 -12.28 -22.71
CA VAL A 176 -13.14 -13.55 -22.03
C VAL A 176 -11.65 -13.61 -21.80
N VAL A 177 -11.28 -13.88 -20.56
CA VAL A 177 -9.89 -14.03 -20.11
C VAL A 177 -9.70 -15.46 -19.64
N PHE A 178 -8.71 -16.14 -20.20
CA PHE A 178 -8.24 -17.43 -19.71
C PHE A 178 -7.03 -17.19 -18.81
N LEU A 179 -7.10 -17.62 -17.57
CA LEU A 179 -6.04 -17.52 -16.57
C LEU A 179 -5.31 -18.87 -16.44
#